data_5ec6a21d2602209786e810fa365e4bf3
#
_entry.id   5ec6a21d2602209786e810fa365e4bf3
#
_cell.length_a   1.000
_cell.length_b   1.000
_cell.length_c   1.000
_cell.angle_alpha   90.00
_cell.angle_beta   90.00
_cell.angle_gamma   90.00
#
_symmetry.space_group_name_H-M   'P 1'
#
loop_
_entity.id
_entity.type
_entity.pdbx_description
1 polymer ?
#
loop_
_entity_poly.entity_id
_entity_poly.type
_entity_poly.pdbx_seq_one_letter_code
_entity_poly.pdbx_strand_id
1 'polypeptide(L)'
;MKKIFLIFIFVFTIAFVFCGCGGEEDMKTAPGTFVGIHYDRTNGSVANDEFHIYITPHSFAAEYWPENVDEWVYDETMLGYVMTEKTGEISEEQWKEIEETFLAVYPEIIPVKKKEGFFEKLKNKFIEEPFVLDGGDSTNLSAEWQTEEGIVTENLYNPQGTNGYRFYLLLKELADPAGRKIPELEK
;
A
#
# COMPACT_ATOMS: atom_id res chain seq x y z
N MET A 1 46.08 32.82 -24.63
CA MET A 1 44.85 33.19 -23.94
C MET A 1 43.56 32.59 -24.56
N LYS A 2 43.37 32.60 -25.88
CA LYS A 2 42.12 32.04 -26.49
C LYS A 2 41.85 30.54 -26.24
N LYS A 3 42.92 29.71 -26.13
CA LYS A 3 42.76 28.24 -25.90
C LYS A 3 42.33 27.90 -24.47
N ILE A 4 42.73 28.70 -23.48
CA ILE A 4 42.36 28.49 -22.06
C ILE A 4 40.89 28.84 -21.85
N PHE A 5 40.38 29.88 -22.54
CA PHE A 5 39.01 30.31 -22.46
C PHE A 5 38.05 29.26 -23.06
N LEU A 6 38.45 28.57 -24.10
CA LEU A 6 37.64 27.52 -24.73
C LEU A 6 37.49 26.27 -23.81
N ILE A 7 38.56 25.92 -23.09
CA ILE A 7 38.52 24.80 -22.11
C ILE A 7 37.61 25.11 -20.94
N PHE A 8 37.62 26.38 -20.45
CA PHE A 8 36.73 26.81 -19.38
C PHE A 8 35.26 26.77 -19.77
N ILE A 9 34.93 27.18 -21.00
CA ILE A 9 33.53 27.09 -21.50
C ILE A 9 33.11 25.62 -21.63
N PHE A 10 33.98 24.73 -22.12
CA PHE A 10 33.65 23.32 -22.26
C PHE A 10 33.46 22.61 -20.92
N VAL A 11 34.27 22.91 -19.90
CA VAL A 11 34.12 22.36 -18.54
C VAL A 11 32.88 22.92 -17.87
N PHE A 12 32.53 24.19 -18.07
CA PHE A 12 31.32 24.80 -17.52
C PHE A 12 30.04 24.23 -18.16
N THR A 13 30.07 23.97 -19.48
CA THR A 13 28.94 23.36 -20.19
C THR A 13 28.70 21.92 -19.74
N ILE A 14 29.78 21.14 -19.52
CA ILE A 14 29.66 19.78 -18.97
C ILE A 14 29.14 19.80 -17.54
N ALA A 15 29.60 20.74 -16.70
CA ALA A 15 29.09 20.88 -15.32
C ALA A 15 27.61 21.25 -15.26
N PHE A 16 27.12 22.08 -16.18
CA PHE A 16 25.69 22.41 -16.27
C PHE A 16 24.82 21.26 -16.78
N VAL A 17 25.36 20.40 -17.66
CA VAL A 17 24.64 19.22 -18.15
C VAL A 17 24.52 18.15 -17.06
N PHE A 18 25.50 18.06 -16.14
CA PHE A 18 25.44 17.13 -15.01
C PHE A 18 24.69 17.64 -13.78
N CYS A 19 24.56 18.98 -13.59
CA CYS A 19 23.74 19.54 -12.51
C CYS A 19 22.24 19.66 -12.84
N GLY A 20 21.86 19.43 -14.12
CA GLY A 20 20.47 19.52 -14.57
C GLY A 20 19.67 18.20 -14.51
N CYS A 21 20.26 17.11 -14.02
CA CYS A 21 19.55 15.84 -13.80
C CYS A 21 19.18 15.63 -12.34
N GLY A 22 18.74 16.68 -11.64
CA GLY A 22 17.80 16.53 -10.56
C GLY A 22 16.47 16.18 -11.22
N GLY A 23 16.18 14.87 -11.38
CA GLY A 23 14.83 14.48 -11.76
C GLY A 23 13.92 15.04 -10.68
N GLU A 24 13.02 15.94 -11.05
CA GLU A 24 11.80 16.13 -10.30
C GLU A 24 11.24 14.71 -10.13
N GLU A 25 11.28 14.18 -8.93
CA GLU A 25 10.44 13.06 -8.56
C GLU A 25 9.03 13.60 -8.78
N ASP A 26 8.41 13.21 -9.88
CA ASP A 26 6.99 13.47 -10.10
C ASP A 26 6.28 12.94 -8.87
N MET A 27 5.94 13.83 -7.94
CA MET A 27 5.06 13.48 -6.83
C MET A 27 3.79 12.98 -7.49
N LYS A 28 3.62 11.65 -7.49
CA LYS A 28 2.42 11.05 -8.00
C LYS A 28 1.25 11.56 -7.17
N THR A 29 0.44 12.36 -7.80
CA THR A 29 -0.86 12.74 -7.26
C THR A 29 -1.83 11.58 -7.41
N ALA A 30 -2.76 11.46 -6.48
CA ALA A 30 -3.85 10.50 -6.56
C ALA A 30 -4.53 10.57 -7.95
N PRO A 31 -4.79 9.44 -8.61
CA PRO A 31 -5.29 9.43 -9.99
C PRO A 31 -6.74 9.91 -10.12
N GLY A 32 -7.48 10.01 -9.02
CA GLY A 32 -8.88 10.40 -9.02
C GLY A 32 -9.42 10.58 -7.61
N THR A 33 -10.73 10.46 -7.46
CA THR A 33 -11.40 10.43 -6.16
C THR A 33 -11.30 9.03 -5.56
N PHE A 34 -10.86 8.92 -4.32
CA PHE A 34 -10.78 7.66 -3.59
C PHE A 34 -12.17 7.09 -3.33
N VAL A 35 -12.42 5.85 -3.74
CA VAL A 35 -13.75 5.22 -3.65
C VAL A 35 -13.74 3.80 -3.09
N GLY A 36 -12.57 3.22 -2.85
CA GLY A 36 -12.52 1.88 -2.28
C GLY A 36 -11.13 1.42 -1.95
N ILE A 37 -11.05 0.38 -1.11
CA ILE A 37 -9.81 -0.25 -0.71
C ILE A 37 -9.99 -1.75 -0.54
N HIS A 38 -9.01 -2.50 -1.00
CA HIS A 38 -8.81 -3.90 -0.67
C HIS A 38 -7.54 -4.04 0.14
N TYR A 39 -7.64 -4.68 1.27
CA TYR A 39 -6.52 -4.96 2.14
C TYR A 39 -6.54 -6.42 2.54
N ASP A 40 -5.50 -7.15 2.15
CA ASP A 40 -5.31 -8.56 2.48
C ASP A 40 -4.00 -8.71 3.24
N ARG A 41 -4.07 -9.34 4.39
CA ARG A 41 -2.91 -9.72 5.17
C ARG A 41 -2.95 -11.20 5.46
N THR A 42 -1.88 -11.89 5.10
CA THR A 42 -1.66 -13.30 5.43
C THR A 42 -0.35 -13.40 6.19
N ASN A 43 -0.36 -14.01 7.36
CA ASN A 43 0.84 -14.28 8.11
C ASN A 43 1.15 -15.77 8.06
N GLY A 44 2.10 -16.15 7.20
CA GLY A 44 2.47 -17.55 7.01
C GLY A 44 3.14 -18.22 8.21
N SER A 45 3.58 -17.44 9.21
CA SER A 45 4.28 -17.93 10.42
C SER A 45 3.39 -18.05 11.65
N VAL A 46 2.25 -17.36 11.66
CA VAL A 46 1.27 -17.37 12.75
C VAL A 46 -0.05 -17.89 12.22
N ALA A 47 -0.43 -19.10 12.61
CA ALA A 47 -1.74 -19.63 12.29
C ALA A 47 -2.79 -18.66 12.84
N ASN A 48 -3.77 -18.31 11.99
CA ASN A 48 -4.92 -17.47 12.34
C ASN A 48 -4.64 -15.96 12.47
N ASP A 49 -3.63 -15.42 11.77
CA ASP A 49 -3.43 -13.97 11.60
C ASP A 49 -3.71 -13.54 10.14
N GLU A 50 -4.77 -14.10 9.59
CA GLU A 50 -5.28 -13.71 8.26
C GLU A 50 -6.38 -12.67 8.44
N PHE A 51 -6.36 -11.66 7.59
CA PHE A 51 -7.31 -10.57 7.61
C PHE A 51 -7.51 -10.03 6.21
N HIS A 52 -8.74 -10.12 5.72
CA HIS A 52 -9.15 -9.62 4.41
C HIS A 52 -10.28 -8.63 4.60
N ILE A 53 -10.18 -7.46 3.98
CA ILE A 53 -11.26 -6.48 4.03
C ILE A 53 -11.36 -5.70 2.71
N TYR A 54 -12.58 -5.56 2.23
CA TYR A 54 -12.96 -4.63 1.17
C TYR A 54 -13.85 -3.54 1.73
N ILE A 55 -13.54 -2.29 1.43
CA ILE A 55 -14.23 -1.11 1.96
C ILE A 55 -14.61 -0.18 0.83
N THR A 56 -15.81 0.35 0.92
CA THR A 56 -16.34 1.45 0.10
C THR A 56 -16.82 2.59 1.00
N PRO A 57 -17.21 3.77 0.48
CA PRO A 57 -17.76 4.87 1.29
C PRO A 57 -18.99 4.50 2.13
N HIS A 58 -19.66 3.41 1.82
CA HIS A 58 -20.95 3.06 2.43
C HIS A 58 -20.97 1.72 3.13
N SER A 59 -20.00 0.84 2.84
CA SER A 59 -20.04 -0.54 3.32
C SER A 59 -18.65 -1.17 3.41
N PHE A 60 -18.57 -2.24 4.20
CA PHE A 60 -17.42 -3.13 4.19
C PHE A 60 -17.84 -4.60 4.16
N ALA A 61 -16.93 -5.43 3.67
CA ALA A 61 -16.97 -6.88 3.80
C ALA A 61 -15.60 -7.36 4.29
N ALA A 62 -15.56 -8.19 5.31
CA ALA A 62 -14.33 -8.68 5.92
C ALA A 62 -14.40 -10.16 6.23
N GLU A 63 -13.24 -10.82 6.15
CA GLU A 63 -12.97 -12.16 6.66
C GLU A 63 -11.77 -12.06 7.61
N TYR A 64 -11.90 -12.59 8.82
CA TYR A 64 -10.88 -12.42 9.85
C TYR A 64 -10.95 -13.51 10.93
N TRP A 65 -9.86 -13.66 11.64
CA TRP A 65 -9.83 -14.42 12.88
C TRP A 65 -10.13 -13.48 14.05
N PRO A 66 -11.20 -13.70 14.84
CA PRO A 66 -11.46 -12.93 16.04
C PRO A 66 -10.28 -12.99 17.02
N GLU A 67 -9.96 -11.88 17.68
CA GLU A 67 -8.92 -11.86 18.71
C GLU A 67 -9.31 -12.72 19.91
N ASN A 68 -10.59 -12.79 20.21
CA ASN A 68 -11.12 -13.67 21.23
C ASN A 68 -11.33 -15.08 20.67
N VAL A 69 -10.51 -16.04 21.11
CA VAL A 69 -10.59 -17.44 20.66
C VAL A 69 -11.92 -18.12 20.97
N ASP A 70 -12.67 -17.60 21.96
CA ASP A 70 -13.99 -18.14 22.31
C ASP A 70 -15.06 -17.79 21.23
N GLU A 71 -14.74 -16.87 20.33
CA GLU A 71 -15.59 -16.48 19.20
C GLU A 71 -15.27 -17.24 17.90
N TRP A 72 -14.27 -18.10 17.92
CA TRP A 72 -13.90 -18.88 16.75
C TRP A 72 -15.00 -19.87 16.36
N VAL A 73 -15.37 -19.89 15.10
CA VAL A 73 -16.39 -20.76 14.54
C VAL A 73 -15.75 -22.06 14.09
N TYR A 74 -16.21 -23.19 14.65
CA TYR A 74 -15.82 -24.53 14.18
C TYR A 74 -16.79 -25.01 13.11
N ASP A 75 -16.26 -25.33 11.93
CA ASP A 75 -17.03 -25.92 10.82
C ASP A 75 -16.85 -27.45 10.84
N GLU A 76 -17.94 -28.15 11.09
CA GLU A 76 -17.94 -29.63 11.12
C GLU A 76 -17.65 -30.25 9.74
N THR A 77 -17.97 -29.54 8.65
CA THR A 77 -17.75 -30.03 7.28
C THR A 77 -16.29 -29.93 6.87
N MET A 78 -15.62 -28.88 7.33
CA MET A 78 -14.19 -28.62 7.10
C MET A 78 -13.31 -29.34 8.16
N LEU A 79 -13.92 -29.86 9.23
CA LEU A 79 -13.23 -30.44 10.40
C LEU A 79 -12.19 -29.49 11.00
N GLY A 80 -12.50 -28.18 11.04
CA GLY A 80 -11.57 -27.16 11.53
C GLY A 80 -12.27 -25.84 11.86
N TYR A 81 -11.51 -24.94 12.45
CA TYR A 81 -11.96 -23.57 12.63
C TYR A 81 -11.90 -22.81 11.30
N VAL A 82 -12.83 -21.90 11.09
CA VAL A 82 -12.93 -21.05 9.90
C VAL A 82 -12.90 -19.58 10.28
N MET A 83 -12.49 -18.74 9.35
CA MET A 83 -12.54 -17.29 9.51
C MET A 83 -13.99 -16.81 9.66
N THR A 84 -14.17 -15.76 10.43
CA THR A 84 -15.45 -15.11 10.58
C THR A 84 -15.67 -14.14 9.43
N GLU A 85 -16.81 -14.26 8.75
CA GLU A 85 -17.26 -13.32 7.74
C GLU A 85 -18.12 -12.24 8.39
N LYS A 86 -17.90 -10.98 8.01
CA LYS A 86 -18.71 -9.85 8.47
C LYS A 86 -18.89 -8.82 7.37
N THR A 87 -20.11 -8.34 7.26
CA THR A 87 -20.44 -7.18 6.42
C THR A 87 -21.11 -6.12 7.27
N GLY A 88 -20.97 -4.86 6.89
CA GLY A 88 -21.58 -3.75 7.62
C GLY A 88 -21.61 -2.47 6.82
N GLU A 89 -22.32 -1.49 7.40
CA GLU A 89 -22.32 -0.12 6.91
C GLU A 89 -21.18 0.67 7.54
N ILE A 90 -20.70 1.68 6.83
CA ILE A 90 -19.67 2.63 7.28
C ILE A 90 -20.34 3.99 7.40
N SER A 91 -20.17 4.66 8.55
CA SER A 91 -20.62 6.04 8.70
C SER A 91 -19.72 7.01 7.91
N GLU A 92 -20.24 8.20 7.63
CA GLU A 92 -19.45 9.24 6.93
C GLU A 92 -18.20 9.62 7.73
N GLU A 93 -18.28 9.63 9.07
CA GLU A 93 -17.15 9.92 9.94
C GLU A 93 -16.08 8.83 9.86
N GLN A 94 -16.49 7.56 9.88
CA GLN A 94 -15.57 6.42 9.75
C GLN A 94 -14.89 6.42 8.39
N TRP A 95 -15.66 6.63 7.30
CA TRP A 95 -15.09 6.73 5.96
C TRP A 95 -14.08 7.86 5.87
N LYS A 96 -14.44 9.04 6.36
CA LYS A 96 -13.54 10.21 6.33
C LYS A 96 -12.25 9.95 7.10
N GLU A 97 -12.31 9.30 8.26
CA GLU A 97 -11.12 8.96 9.05
C GLU A 97 -10.21 7.96 8.32
N ILE A 98 -10.81 6.97 7.64
CA ILE A 98 -10.07 6.01 6.82
C ILE A 98 -9.43 6.71 5.62
N GLU A 99 -10.19 7.53 4.90
CA GLU A 99 -9.72 8.28 3.74
C GLU A 99 -8.57 9.23 4.12
N GLU A 100 -8.71 10.04 5.17
CA GLU A 100 -7.67 10.95 5.64
C GLU A 100 -6.39 10.19 6.03
N THR A 101 -6.54 9.07 6.73
CA THR A 101 -5.38 8.24 7.12
C THR A 101 -4.73 7.57 5.92
N PHE A 102 -5.52 7.06 4.98
CA PHE A 102 -5.03 6.48 3.75
C PHE A 102 -4.28 7.51 2.89
N LEU A 103 -4.86 8.69 2.68
CA LEU A 103 -4.22 9.76 1.89
C LEU A 103 -2.93 10.27 2.53
N ALA A 104 -2.80 10.21 3.86
CA ALA A 104 -1.56 10.56 4.54
C ALA A 104 -0.43 9.56 4.28
N VAL A 105 -0.73 8.27 4.13
CA VAL A 105 0.27 7.23 3.82
C VAL A 105 0.49 7.03 2.33
N TYR A 106 -0.46 7.43 1.50
CA TYR A 106 -0.47 7.17 0.06
C TYR A 106 0.83 7.57 -0.67
N PRO A 107 1.44 8.75 -0.44
CA PRO A 107 2.67 9.13 -1.12
C PRO A 107 3.85 8.17 -0.88
N GLU A 108 3.86 7.49 0.27
CA GLU A 108 4.93 6.57 0.69
C GLU A 108 4.78 5.18 0.10
N ILE A 109 3.51 4.79 -0.22
CA ILE A 109 3.15 3.43 -0.64
C ILE A 109 2.94 3.27 -2.13
N ILE A 110 3.02 4.35 -2.90
CA ILE A 110 2.94 4.29 -4.35
C ILE A 110 4.19 3.59 -4.91
N PRO A 111 4.02 2.55 -5.76
CA PRO A 111 5.14 1.94 -6.45
C PRO A 111 5.91 2.98 -7.28
N VAL A 112 7.13 3.31 -6.86
CA VAL A 112 8.00 4.15 -7.67
C VAL A 112 8.36 3.37 -8.93
N LYS A 113 7.86 3.79 -10.08
CA LYS A 113 8.35 3.28 -11.37
C LYS A 113 9.79 3.75 -11.52
N LYS A 114 10.75 2.99 -10.99
CA LYS A 114 12.15 3.19 -11.35
C LYS A 114 12.22 3.13 -12.87
N LYS A 115 12.68 4.21 -13.51
CA LYS A 115 13.06 4.14 -14.92
C LYS A 115 14.16 3.10 -14.99
N GLU A 116 13.82 1.87 -15.36
CA GLU A 116 14.79 0.80 -15.55
C GLU A 116 15.82 1.28 -16.56
N GLY A 117 17.03 1.53 -16.07
CA GLY A 117 18.17 1.85 -16.93
C GLY A 117 18.42 0.69 -17.88
N PHE A 118 19.01 0.97 -19.02
CA PHE A 118 19.35 -0.05 -20.05
C PHE A 118 20.07 -1.26 -19.44
N PHE A 119 20.93 -1.05 -18.45
CA PHE A 119 21.65 -2.11 -17.73
C PHE A 119 20.75 -2.94 -16.80
N GLU A 120 19.74 -2.36 -16.18
CA GLU A 120 18.76 -3.10 -15.36
C GLU A 120 17.85 -3.96 -16.24
N LYS A 121 17.41 -3.47 -17.40
CA LYS A 121 16.68 -4.28 -18.39
C LYS A 121 17.49 -5.47 -18.91
N LEU A 122 18.78 -5.30 -19.09
CA LEU A 122 19.69 -6.39 -19.46
C LEU A 122 19.84 -7.40 -18.32
N LYS A 123 20.00 -6.92 -17.08
CA LYS A 123 20.14 -7.77 -15.89
C LYS A 123 18.90 -8.61 -15.65
N ASN A 124 17.71 -7.99 -15.71
CA ASN A 124 16.42 -8.67 -15.51
C ASN A 124 16.09 -9.68 -16.63
N LYS A 125 16.74 -9.59 -17.78
CA LYS A 125 16.60 -10.55 -18.88
C LYS A 125 17.48 -11.80 -18.73
N PHE A 126 18.49 -11.76 -17.88
CA PHE A 126 19.47 -12.85 -17.70
C PHE A 126 19.50 -13.44 -16.29
N ILE A 127 18.81 -12.84 -15.35
CA ILE A 127 18.64 -13.37 -13.99
C ILE A 127 17.17 -13.76 -13.89
N GLU A 128 16.88 -15.06 -14.00
CA GLU A 128 15.65 -15.61 -13.43
C GLU A 128 15.69 -15.22 -11.96
N GLU A 129 14.73 -14.40 -11.52
CA GLU A 129 14.62 -14.06 -10.11
C GLU A 129 14.61 -15.37 -9.32
N PRO A 130 15.51 -15.56 -8.36
CA PRO A 130 15.44 -16.73 -7.53
C PRO A 130 14.04 -16.73 -6.91
N PHE A 131 13.30 -17.83 -7.09
CA PHE A 131 12.03 -18.06 -6.45
C PHE A 131 12.26 -17.99 -4.94
N VAL A 132 12.07 -16.82 -4.38
CA VAL A 132 12.10 -16.62 -2.94
C VAL A 132 10.81 -17.26 -2.45
N LEU A 133 10.92 -18.45 -1.86
CA LEU A 133 9.93 -19.00 -0.96
C LEU A 133 9.93 -18.06 0.26
N ASP A 134 9.24 -16.92 0.11
CA ASP A 134 8.93 -16.08 1.23
C ASP A 134 7.81 -16.81 1.99
N GLY A 135 8.21 -17.64 2.96
CA GLY A 135 7.30 -18.22 3.95
C GLY A 135 6.83 -17.15 4.92
N GLY A 136 6.88 -15.90 4.51
CA GLY A 136 6.64 -14.74 5.31
C GLY A 136 5.25 -14.16 5.14
N ASP A 137 5.01 -13.14 5.94
CA ASP A 137 3.83 -12.30 5.93
C ASP A 137 3.66 -11.64 4.55
N SER A 138 2.54 -11.87 3.89
CA SER A 138 2.19 -11.16 2.69
C SER A 138 1.09 -10.15 3.00
N THR A 139 1.26 -8.93 2.53
CA THR A 139 0.22 -7.90 2.58
C THR A 139 0.00 -7.38 1.18
N ASN A 140 -1.21 -7.50 0.68
CA ASN A 140 -1.65 -6.90 -0.56
C ASN A 140 -2.58 -5.74 -0.24
N LEU A 141 -2.25 -4.57 -0.77
CA LEU A 141 -3.06 -3.38 -0.65
C LEU A 141 -3.36 -2.85 -2.04
N SER A 142 -4.63 -2.62 -2.34
CA SER A 142 -5.01 -1.90 -3.54
C SER A 142 -6.08 -0.86 -3.24
N ALA A 143 -6.02 0.26 -3.95
CA ALA A 143 -6.99 1.34 -3.86
C ALA A 143 -7.77 1.47 -5.15
N GLU A 144 -9.04 1.83 -5.03
CA GLU A 144 -9.92 2.14 -6.14
C GLU A 144 -10.13 3.65 -6.25
N TRP A 145 -10.01 4.16 -7.47
CA TRP A 145 -10.11 5.56 -7.77
C TRP A 145 -11.18 5.79 -8.83
N GLN A 146 -12.11 6.69 -8.58
CA GLN A 146 -13.04 7.18 -9.59
C GLN A 146 -12.34 8.23 -10.45
N THR A 147 -12.15 7.94 -11.72
CA THR A 147 -11.59 8.83 -12.73
C THR A 147 -12.65 9.22 -13.75
N GLU A 148 -12.31 10.08 -14.71
CA GLU A 148 -13.18 10.40 -15.85
C GLU A 148 -13.45 9.20 -16.76
N GLU A 149 -12.54 8.23 -16.80
CA GLU A 149 -12.63 7.02 -17.62
C GLU A 149 -13.32 5.87 -16.90
N GLY A 150 -13.62 6.00 -15.61
CA GLY A 150 -14.24 4.98 -14.76
C GLY A 150 -13.42 4.66 -13.51
N ILE A 151 -13.69 3.49 -12.92
CA ILE A 151 -12.95 3.04 -11.73
C ILE A 151 -11.64 2.41 -12.17
N VAL A 152 -10.55 2.85 -11.55
CA VAL A 152 -9.19 2.33 -11.74
C VAL A 152 -8.69 1.76 -10.43
N THR A 153 -8.15 0.54 -10.46
CA THR A 153 -7.53 -0.10 -9.30
C THR A 153 -6.01 0.05 -9.37
N GLU A 154 -5.42 0.51 -8.28
CA GLU A 154 -3.97 0.68 -8.14
C GLU A 154 -3.44 -0.23 -7.03
N ASN A 155 -2.44 -1.07 -7.36
CA ASN A 155 -1.74 -1.87 -6.37
C ASN A 155 -0.67 -1.02 -5.68
N LEU A 156 -0.60 -1.11 -4.36
CA LEU A 156 0.21 -0.28 -3.50
C LEU A 156 1.12 -1.13 -2.61
N TYR A 157 2.18 -0.53 -2.08
CA TYR A 157 2.97 -1.18 -1.03
C TYR A 157 2.24 -1.13 0.31
N ASN A 158 2.59 -2.04 1.21
CA ASN A 158 2.05 -2.01 2.58
C ASN A 158 2.54 -0.75 3.32
N PRO A 159 1.62 0.07 3.87
CA PRO A 159 2.00 1.25 4.63
C PRO A 159 2.76 0.87 5.91
N GLN A 160 3.81 1.63 6.20
CA GLN A 160 4.69 1.42 7.34
C GLN A 160 4.57 2.58 8.34
N GLY A 161 5.26 2.47 9.48
CA GLY A 161 5.30 3.53 10.49
C GLY A 161 3.98 3.70 11.26
N THR A 162 3.87 4.81 11.99
CA THR A 162 2.73 5.09 12.89
C THR A 162 1.42 5.24 12.11
N ASN A 163 1.43 5.98 10.99
CA ASN A 163 0.24 6.16 10.16
C ASN A 163 -0.18 4.87 9.47
N GLY A 164 0.78 4.03 9.02
CA GLY A 164 0.49 2.71 8.47
C GLY A 164 -0.14 1.78 9.50
N TYR A 165 0.37 1.79 10.73
CA TYR A 165 -0.21 1.02 11.82
C TYR A 165 -1.59 1.54 12.23
N ARG A 166 -1.78 2.88 12.28
CA ARG A 166 -3.10 3.51 12.48
C ARG A 166 -4.10 3.02 11.43
N PHE A 167 -3.69 3.07 10.15
CA PHE A 167 -4.53 2.64 9.05
C PHE A 167 -5.00 1.18 9.22
N TYR A 168 -4.07 0.26 9.49
CA TYR A 168 -4.39 -1.15 9.78
C TYR A 168 -5.37 -1.31 10.94
N LEU A 169 -5.19 -0.57 12.04
CA LEU A 169 -6.09 -0.64 13.21
C LEU A 169 -7.49 -0.13 12.90
N LEU A 170 -7.62 0.93 12.10
CA LEU A 170 -8.93 1.41 11.65
C LEU A 170 -9.69 0.34 10.87
N LEU A 171 -9.01 -0.33 9.94
CA LEU A 171 -9.61 -1.42 9.17
C LEU A 171 -10.01 -2.59 10.07
N LYS A 172 -9.12 -2.96 10.99
CA LYS A 172 -9.36 -4.08 11.90
C LYS A 172 -10.51 -3.79 12.87
N GLU A 173 -10.65 -2.55 13.37
CA GLU A 173 -11.73 -2.17 14.27
C GLU A 173 -13.10 -2.17 13.60
N LEU A 174 -13.20 -1.98 12.28
CA LEU A 174 -14.45 -2.18 11.55
C LEU A 174 -14.89 -3.66 11.55
N ALA A 175 -13.96 -4.54 11.28
CA ALA A 175 -14.24 -5.97 11.20
C ALA A 175 -14.48 -6.59 12.59
N ASP A 176 -13.58 -6.33 13.52
CA ASP A 176 -13.55 -6.89 14.87
C ASP A 176 -13.44 -5.77 15.92
N PRO A 177 -14.57 -5.14 16.34
CA PRO A 177 -14.58 -4.04 17.30
C PRO A 177 -14.15 -4.50 18.70
N ALA A 178 -12.87 -4.34 19.01
CA ALA A 178 -12.29 -4.71 20.30
C ALA A 178 -11.97 -3.48 21.19
N GLY A 179 -12.34 -2.27 20.74
CA GLY A 179 -12.05 -1.01 21.44
C GLY A 179 -10.54 -0.70 21.48
N ARG A 180 -9.84 -1.02 20.41
CA ARG A 180 -8.38 -0.78 20.27
C ARG A 180 -8.07 0.70 20.34
N LYS A 181 -6.98 1.04 21.02
CA LYS A 181 -6.49 2.42 21.03
C LYS A 181 -5.85 2.73 19.68
N ILE A 182 -6.55 3.51 18.86
CA ILE A 182 -6.04 3.97 17.56
C ILE A 182 -5.11 5.18 17.80
N PRO A 183 -3.85 5.14 17.30
CA PRO A 183 -2.94 6.29 17.40
C PRO A 183 -3.48 7.53 16.69
N GLU A 184 -3.04 8.71 17.10
CA GLU A 184 -3.33 9.94 16.36
C GLU A 184 -2.61 9.96 15.01
N LEU A 185 -3.21 10.66 14.03
CA LEU A 185 -2.61 10.84 12.71
C LEU A 185 -1.40 11.77 12.82
N GLU A 186 -0.23 11.30 12.44
CA GLU A 186 0.99 12.11 12.34
C GLU A 186 0.94 12.97 11.06
N LYS A 187 1.26 14.28 11.22
CA LYS A 187 1.23 15.28 10.14
C LYS A 187 2.60 15.51 9.54
#